data_f356431ff905a82d4a5d662d0c345aa0
#
_entry.id   f356431ff905a82d4a5d662d0c345aa0
#
_cell.length_a   1.000
_cell.length_b   1.000
_cell.length_c   1.000
_cell.angle_alpha   90.00
_cell.angle_beta   90.00
_cell.angle_gamma   90.00
#
_symmetry.space_group_name_H-M   'P 1'
#
loop_
_entity.id
_entity.type
_entity.pdbx_description
1 polymer ?
#
loop_
_entity_poly.entity_id
_entity_poly.type
_entity_poly.pdbx_seq_one_letter_code
_entity_poly.pdbx_strand_id
1 'polypeptide(L)'
;MISRSVTSFALAAGLTWAGTAALRASAPGGRGRWERTNHAGRAVGLYSGPATAVAAVAGAGRVRPAAGLVVLAAGACGAYDDIAGAGDPRRGFRAHLGALRGGEVTSGAVKLFGISAAALAAGAFLKERPLDRLLAGVVVAGAAHAVNLVDVRPGRAAGATLALAAPGLLRGGPGAELAAAVTGAAAAALSGDLAERTMLGDTGAHALGAALGTAAVACNGRPGLLAHAVAVVGAAVYGDRVSELARSL
;
A
#
# COMPACT_ATOMS: atom_id res chain seq x y z
N MET A 1 -5.98 -7.62 -30.05
CA MET A 1 -4.93 -7.87 -29.03
C MET A 1 -5.36 -7.19 -27.74
N ILE A 2 -5.42 -7.92 -26.62
CA ILE A 2 -5.71 -7.36 -25.28
C ILE A 2 -4.57 -6.42 -24.90
N SER A 3 -4.88 -5.21 -24.44
CA SER A 3 -3.83 -4.25 -24.04
C SER A 3 -3.07 -4.76 -22.80
N ARG A 4 -1.79 -4.39 -22.68
CA ARG A 4 -0.97 -4.78 -21.53
C ARG A 4 -1.56 -4.30 -20.20
N SER A 5 -2.20 -3.13 -20.20
CA SER A 5 -2.90 -2.60 -19.02
C SER A 5 -4.09 -3.46 -18.62
N VAL A 6 -4.88 -3.95 -19.58
CA VAL A 6 -5.99 -4.87 -19.29
C VAL A 6 -5.46 -6.18 -18.70
N THR A 7 -4.37 -6.71 -19.25
CA THR A 7 -3.72 -7.92 -18.70
C THR A 7 -3.22 -7.68 -17.27
N SER A 8 -2.59 -6.53 -17.00
CA SER A 8 -2.10 -6.18 -15.67
C SER A 8 -3.25 -6.04 -14.66
N PHE A 9 -4.34 -5.38 -15.05
CA PHE A 9 -5.54 -5.27 -14.22
C PHE A 9 -6.13 -6.66 -13.92
N ALA A 10 -6.38 -7.47 -14.96
CA ALA A 10 -7.02 -8.77 -14.81
C ALA A 10 -6.18 -9.74 -13.96
N LEU A 11 -4.86 -9.75 -14.16
CA LEU A 11 -3.93 -10.55 -13.37
C LEU A 11 -4.00 -10.15 -11.89
N ALA A 12 -3.86 -8.86 -11.58
CA ALA A 12 -3.85 -8.38 -10.21
C ALA A 12 -5.21 -8.59 -9.53
N ALA A 13 -6.32 -8.33 -10.24
CA ALA A 13 -7.66 -8.58 -9.73
C ALA A 13 -7.89 -10.07 -9.45
N GLY A 14 -7.53 -10.93 -10.40
CA GLY A 14 -7.68 -12.38 -10.26
C GLY A 14 -6.85 -12.94 -9.11
N LEU A 15 -5.59 -12.52 -8.97
CA LEU A 15 -4.72 -12.94 -7.86
C LEU A 15 -5.25 -12.48 -6.50
N THR A 16 -5.73 -11.24 -6.39
CA THR A 16 -6.35 -10.74 -5.15
C THR A 16 -7.59 -11.53 -4.79
N TRP A 17 -8.49 -11.74 -5.74
CA TRP A 17 -9.72 -12.47 -5.50
C TRP A 17 -9.46 -13.94 -5.14
N ALA A 18 -8.68 -14.65 -5.96
CA ALA A 18 -8.37 -16.06 -5.75
C ALA A 18 -7.55 -16.28 -4.47
N GLY A 19 -6.54 -15.43 -4.23
CA GLY A 19 -5.73 -15.48 -3.01
C GLY A 19 -6.54 -15.24 -1.75
N THR A 20 -7.45 -14.25 -1.76
CA THR A 20 -8.38 -14.01 -0.64
C THR A 20 -9.28 -15.20 -0.39
N ALA A 21 -9.84 -15.81 -1.43
CA ALA A 21 -10.69 -17.00 -1.32
C ALA A 21 -9.90 -18.19 -0.78
N ALA A 22 -8.70 -18.44 -1.29
CA ALA A 22 -7.83 -19.52 -0.86
C ALA A 22 -7.40 -19.38 0.62
N LEU A 23 -6.94 -18.18 1.01
CA LEU A 23 -6.55 -17.92 2.41
C LEU A 23 -7.72 -18.05 3.37
N ARG A 24 -8.91 -17.57 2.97
CA ARG A 24 -10.12 -17.71 3.79
C ARG A 24 -10.55 -19.17 3.94
N ALA A 25 -10.41 -19.98 2.89
CA ALA A 25 -10.77 -21.39 2.91
C ALA A 25 -9.80 -22.23 3.75
N SER A 26 -8.49 -21.97 3.62
CA SER A 26 -7.44 -22.72 4.31
C SER A 26 -7.14 -22.23 5.72
N ALA A 27 -7.32 -20.92 5.98
CA ALA A 27 -7.00 -20.23 7.23
C ALA A 27 -5.70 -20.74 7.88
N PRO A 28 -4.53 -20.60 7.26
CA PRO A 28 -3.28 -21.21 7.73
C PRO A 28 -2.97 -20.82 9.18
N GLY A 29 -2.71 -21.79 10.02
CA GLY A 29 -2.46 -21.57 11.46
C GLY A 29 -3.71 -21.30 12.29
N GLY A 30 -4.90 -21.50 11.72
CA GLY A 30 -6.20 -21.34 12.39
C GLY A 30 -6.80 -19.93 12.21
N ARG A 31 -8.14 -19.88 12.23
CA ARG A 31 -8.91 -18.64 11.97
C ARG A 31 -8.56 -17.48 12.90
N GLY A 32 -8.32 -17.75 14.19
CA GLY A 32 -8.02 -16.70 15.17
C GLY A 32 -6.77 -15.86 14.83
N ARG A 33 -5.82 -16.40 14.04
CA ARG A 33 -4.67 -15.61 13.57
C ARG A 33 -5.04 -14.54 12.54
N TRP A 34 -6.14 -14.74 11.82
CA TRP A 34 -6.61 -13.90 10.74
C TRP A 34 -7.71 -12.93 11.14
N GLU A 35 -8.31 -13.13 12.31
CA GLU A 35 -9.42 -12.30 12.76
C GLU A 35 -8.91 -11.07 13.52
N ARG A 36 -9.53 -9.95 13.22
CA ARG A 36 -9.33 -8.68 13.93
C ARG A 36 -10.68 -8.04 14.19
N THR A 37 -10.74 -7.22 15.22
CA THR A 37 -11.92 -6.40 15.50
C THR A 37 -11.80 -5.10 14.73
N ASN A 38 -12.80 -4.79 13.89
CA ASN A 38 -12.83 -3.54 13.15
C ASN A 38 -13.33 -2.36 14.00
N HIS A 39 -13.44 -1.18 13.41
CA HIS A 39 -13.90 0.05 14.05
C HIS A 39 -15.31 -0.04 14.64
N ALA A 40 -16.16 -0.96 14.13
CA ALA A 40 -17.54 -1.18 14.57
C ALA A 40 -17.68 -2.34 15.57
N GLY A 41 -16.55 -2.88 16.07
CA GLY A 41 -16.55 -4.02 16.99
C GLY A 41 -16.83 -5.37 16.33
N ARG A 42 -16.83 -5.46 14.99
CA ARG A 42 -17.10 -6.71 14.25
C ARG A 42 -15.80 -7.47 14.00
N ALA A 43 -15.87 -8.80 14.09
CA ALA A 43 -14.78 -9.68 13.70
C ALA A 43 -14.68 -9.72 12.17
N VAL A 44 -13.53 -9.34 11.62
CA VAL A 44 -13.22 -9.31 10.18
C VAL A 44 -11.89 -10.02 9.90
N GLY A 45 -11.77 -10.64 8.73
CA GLY A 45 -10.57 -11.39 8.36
C GLY A 45 -9.52 -10.53 7.66
N LEU A 46 -8.24 -10.72 7.99
CA LEU A 46 -7.10 -10.09 7.29
C LEU A 46 -6.72 -10.76 5.96
N TYR A 47 -7.57 -11.63 5.42
CA TYR A 47 -7.23 -12.47 4.25
C TYR A 47 -6.96 -11.67 2.98
N SER A 48 -7.63 -10.52 2.80
CA SER A 48 -7.45 -9.70 1.60
C SER A 48 -6.11 -8.96 1.59
N GLY A 49 -5.54 -8.60 2.74
CA GLY A 49 -4.28 -7.88 2.83
C GLY A 49 -3.12 -8.61 2.14
N PRO A 50 -2.72 -9.80 2.59
CA PRO A 50 -1.67 -10.59 1.95
C PRO A 50 -1.97 -10.95 0.50
N ALA A 51 -3.23 -11.27 0.16
CA ALA A 51 -3.63 -11.56 -1.22
C ALA A 51 -3.42 -10.34 -2.14
N THR A 52 -3.83 -9.15 -1.67
CA THR A 52 -3.63 -7.88 -2.36
C THR A 52 -2.15 -7.54 -2.49
N ALA A 53 -1.36 -7.76 -1.43
CA ALA A 53 0.08 -7.52 -1.47
C ALA A 53 0.77 -8.41 -2.52
N VAL A 54 0.48 -9.71 -2.53
CA VAL A 54 1.04 -10.64 -3.56
C VAL A 54 0.62 -10.22 -4.97
N ALA A 55 -0.63 -9.84 -5.17
CA ALA A 55 -1.14 -9.38 -6.45
C ALA A 55 -0.43 -8.08 -6.91
N ALA A 56 -0.25 -7.13 -6.00
CA ALA A 56 0.46 -5.88 -6.27
C ALA A 56 1.94 -6.12 -6.59
N VAL A 57 2.61 -7.02 -5.86
CA VAL A 57 4.00 -7.44 -6.13
C VAL A 57 4.12 -8.06 -7.51
N ALA A 58 3.25 -9.02 -7.84
CA ALA A 58 3.28 -9.69 -9.14
C ALA A 58 3.00 -8.70 -10.30
N GLY A 59 1.99 -7.85 -10.13
CA GLY A 59 1.64 -6.83 -11.12
C GLY A 59 2.75 -5.80 -11.34
N ALA A 60 3.31 -5.25 -10.26
CA ALA A 60 4.38 -4.27 -10.33
C ALA A 60 5.70 -4.89 -10.83
N GLY A 61 6.06 -6.07 -10.32
CA GLY A 61 7.29 -6.78 -10.68
C GLY A 61 7.34 -7.22 -12.14
N ARG A 62 6.19 -7.58 -12.71
CA ARG A 62 6.08 -7.92 -14.14
C ARG A 62 6.41 -6.72 -15.05
N VAL A 63 6.11 -5.51 -14.62
CA VAL A 63 6.38 -4.29 -15.39
C VAL A 63 7.79 -3.76 -15.11
N ARG A 64 8.20 -3.73 -13.84
CA ARG A 64 9.50 -3.26 -13.35
C ARG A 64 9.92 -4.06 -12.11
N PRO A 65 10.99 -4.87 -12.14
CA PRO A 65 11.45 -5.65 -10.98
C PRO A 65 11.65 -4.81 -9.73
N ALA A 66 12.26 -3.63 -9.84
CA ALA A 66 12.47 -2.72 -8.72
C ALA A 66 11.14 -2.24 -8.08
N ALA A 67 10.08 -2.06 -8.89
CA ALA A 67 8.75 -1.75 -8.38
C ALA A 67 8.17 -2.94 -7.60
N GLY A 68 8.31 -4.16 -8.11
CA GLY A 68 7.88 -5.36 -7.38
C GLY A 68 8.60 -5.53 -6.05
N LEU A 69 9.92 -5.31 -6.01
CA LEU A 69 10.71 -5.44 -4.79
C LEU A 69 10.32 -4.45 -3.70
N VAL A 70 10.07 -3.18 -4.05
CA VAL A 70 9.63 -2.18 -3.04
C VAL A 70 8.21 -2.45 -2.57
N VAL A 71 7.32 -2.93 -3.43
CA VAL A 71 5.97 -3.34 -3.03
C VAL A 71 6.03 -4.55 -2.09
N LEU A 72 6.91 -5.52 -2.37
CA LEU A 72 7.16 -6.66 -1.48
C LEU A 72 7.66 -6.20 -0.11
N ALA A 73 8.67 -5.32 -0.08
CA ALA A 73 9.19 -4.79 1.17
C ALA A 73 8.13 -4.03 1.98
N ALA A 74 7.31 -3.21 1.32
CA ALA A 74 6.22 -2.48 1.97
C ALA A 74 5.16 -3.43 2.54
N GLY A 75 4.74 -4.43 1.77
CA GLY A 75 3.81 -5.46 2.24
C GLY A 75 4.39 -6.30 3.39
N ALA A 76 5.67 -6.67 3.33
CA ALA A 76 6.34 -7.43 4.39
C ALA A 76 6.46 -6.63 5.70
N CYS A 77 6.83 -5.34 5.62
CA CYS A 77 6.83 -4.46 6.79
C CYS A 77 5.42 -4.27 7.38
N GLY A 78 4.39 -4.17 6.52
CA GLY A 78 3.00 -4.14 6.96
C GLY A 78 2.57 -5.44 7.62
N ALA A 79 2.94 -6.59 7.06
CA ALA A 79 2.65 -7.91 7.65
C ALA A 79 3.33 -8.09 9.02
N TYR A 80 4.55 -7.59 9.16
CA TYR A 80 5.23 -7.58 10.45
C TYR A 80 4.46 -6.75 11.48
N ASP A 81 3.94 -5.58 11.10
CA ASP A 81 3.15 -4.73 12.00
C ASP A 81 1.79 -5.36 12.33
N ASP A 82 1.10 -5.99 11.36
CA ASP A 82 -0.16 -6.72 11.58
C ASP A 82 0.00 -7.87 12.60
N ILE A 83 1.20 -8.44 12.72
CA ILE A 83 1.52 -9.56 13.61
C ILE A 83 2.14 -9.06 14.92
N ALA A 84 3.25 -8.33 14.84
CA ALA A 84 4.05 -7.91 16.00
C ALA A 84 3.51 -6.64 16.65
N GLY A 85 2.82 -5.78 15.90
CA GLY A 85 2.18 -4.56 16.38
C GLY A 85 0.77 -4.77 16.95
N ALA A 86 0.23 -5.99 16.86
CA ALA A 86 -1.09 -6.31 17.39
C ALA A 86 -1.11 -6.08 18.92
N GLY A 87 -1.85 -5.07 19.36
CA GLY A 87 -1.92 -4.71 20.78
C GLY A 87 -1.04 -3.52 21.18
N ASP A 88 -0.18 -2.99 20.33
CA ASP A 88 0.53 -1.74 20.59
C ASP A 88 -0.46 -0.56 20.56
N PRO A 89 -0.64 0.18 21.66
CA PRO A 89 -1.59 1.30 21.70
C PRO A 89 -1.06 2.55 20.96
N ARG A 90 0.23 2.58 20.64
CA ARG A 90 0.87 3.73 19.97
C ARG A 90 0.34 3.91 18.56
N ARG A 91 0.06 5.15 18.18
CA ARG A 91 -0.42 5.53 16.86
C ARG A 91 0.37 6.71 16.31
N GLY A 92 0.57 6.72 14.98
CA GLY A 92 1.27 7.78 14.29
C GLY A 92 2.78 7.75 14.47
N PHE A 93 3.51 8.30 13.50
CA PHE A 93 4.97 8.22 13.46
C PHE A 93 5.67 8.89 14.63
N ARG A 94 5.06 9.95 15.22
CA ARG A 94 5.65 10.70 16.37
C ARG A 94 5.77 9.82 17.61
N ALA A 95 4.78 8.96 17.87
CA ALA A 95 4.82 8.04 19.01
C ALA A 95 5.94 6.99 18.84
N HIS A 96 6.10 6.44 17.63
CA HIS A 96 7.16 5.47 17.33
C HIS A 96 8.57 6.10 17.35
N LEU A 97 8.71 7.35 16.86
CA LEU A 97 9.97 8.09 16.99
C LEU A 97 10.30 8.44 18.45
N GLY A 98 9.29 8.75 19.26
CA GLY A 98 9.46 8.95 20.71
C GLY A 98 9.97 7.70 21.41
N ALA A 99 9.38 6.54 21.12
CA ALA A 99 9.82 5.25 21.63
C ALA A 99 11.27 4.92 21.21
N LEU A 100 11.60 5.16 19.94
CA LEU A 100 12.95 4.93 19.42
C LEU A 100 14.00 5.83 20.11
N ARG A 101 13.67 7.09 20.41
CA ARG A 101 14.56 7.96 21.21
C ARG A 101 14.76 7.43 22.63
N GLY A 102 13.80 6.71 23.17
CA GLY A 102 13.89 5.98 24.44
C GLY A 102 14.61 4.63 24.33
N GLY A 103 15.16 4.26 23.16
CA GLY A 103 15.86 3.00 22.92
C GLY A 103 14.94 1.81 22.58
N GLU A 104 13.64 2.04 22.40
CA GLU A 104 12.68 0.99 22.07
C GLU A 104 12.37 0.95 20.57
N VAL A 105 12.67 -0.19 19.92
CA VAL A 105 12.35 -0.44 18.50
C VAL A 105 10.96 -1.05 18.41
N THR A 106 10.00 -0.26 17.95
CA THR A 106 8.61 -0.70 17.75
C THR A 106 8.38 -1.24 16.34
N SER A 107 7.33 -2.04 16.14
CA SER A 107 6.92 -2.51 14.80
C SER A 107 6.61 -1.34 13.86
N GLY A 108 5.98 -0.27 14.36
CA GLY A 108 5.75 0.95 13.60
C GLY A 108 7.05 1.69 13.20
N ALA A 109 8.10 1.67 14.03
CA ALA A 109 9.41 2.19 13.65
C ALA A 109 10.07 1.33 12.55
N VAL A 110 10.03 0.00 12.68
CA VAL A 110 10.50 -0.93 11.63
C VAL A 110 9.79 -0.66 10.31
N LYS A 111 8.47 -0.51 10.33
CA LYS A 111 7.65 -0.19 9.16
C LYS A 111 8.06 1.14 8.54
N LEU A 112 8.16 2.20 9.33
CA LEU A 112 8.53 3.54 8.86
C LEU A 112 9.90 3.53 8.16
N PHE A 113 10.92 3.02 8.82
CA PHE A 113 12.29 3.04 8.29
C PHE A 113 12.50 1.99 7.21
N GLY A 114 11.93 0.78 7.34
CA GLY A 114 12.06 -0.29 6.37
C GLY A 114 11.44 0.06 5.02
N ILE A 115 10.22 0.59 5.02
CA ILE A 115 9.55 1.05 3.78
C ILE A 115 10.32 2.22 3.17
N SER A 116 10.76 3.19 3.98
CA SER A 116 11.50 4.36 3.48
C SER A 116 12.84 3.95 2.86
N ALA A 117 13.60 3.08 3.50
CA ALA A 117 14.86 2.57 2.98
C ALA A 117 14.67 1.79 1.67
N ALA A 118 13.71 0.89 1.63
CA ALA A 118 13.38 0.12 0.42
C ALA A 118 12.94 1.03 -0.74
N ALA A 119 12.14 2.06 -0.44
CA ALA A 119 11.66 3.01 -1.45
C ALA A 119 12.79 3.90 -1.99
N LEU A 120 13.70 4.36 -1.14
CA LEU A 120 14.89 5.12 -1.57
C LEU A 120 15.80 4.25 -2.43
N ALA A 121 16.04 2.99 -2.03
CA ALA A 121 16.79 2.04 -2.84
C ALA A 121 16.13 1.80 -4.20
N ALA A 122 14.81 1.56 -4.24
CA ALA A 122 14.08 1.39 -5.48
C ALA A 122 14.12 2.63 -6.37
N GLY A 123 14.07 3.83 -5.79
CA GLY A 123 14.20 5.09 -6.50
C GLY A 123 15.47 5.18 -7.34
N ALA A 124 16.58 4.59 -6.85
CA ALA A 124 17.85 4.52 -7.58
C ALA A 124 17.75 3.73 -8.89
N PHE A 125 16.84 2.76 -8.98
CA PHE A 125 16.62 1.93 -10.16
C PHE A 125 15.44 2.42 -11.02
N LEU A 126 14.55 3.23 -10.45
CA LEU A 126 13.37 3.73 -11.16
C LEU A 126 13.64 5.02 -11.94
N LYS A 127 14.65 5.79 -11.56
CA LYS A 127 15.04 7.05 -12.18
C LYS A 127 16.56 7.13 -12.39
N GLU A 128 17.00 7.98 -13.32
CA GLU A 128 18.41 8.11 -13.67
C GLU A 128 19.13 9.24 -12.91
N ARG A 129 18.47 10.40 -12.77
CA ARG A 129 19.06 11.60 -12.16
C ARG A 129 18.97 11.56 -10.64
N PRO A 130 20.01 11.94 -9.88
CA PRO A 130 20.04 11.82 -8.43
C PRO A 130 18.84 12.45 -7.71
N LEU A 131 18.43 13.65 -8.08
CA LEU A 131 17.26 14.30 -7.49
C LEU A 131 15.97 13.54 -7.80
N ASP A 132 15.81 13.02 -9.02
CA ASP A 132 14.62 12.27 -9.42
C ASP A 132 14.57 10.90 -8.71
N ARG A 133 15.73 10.29 -8.40
CA ARG A 133 15.85 9.08 -7.56
C ARG A 133 15.35 9.33 -6.14
N LEU A 134 15.81 10.43 -5.53
CA LEU A 134 15.37 10.83 -4.20
C LEU A 134 13.86 11.09 -4.18
N LEU A 135 13.36 11.90 -5.12
CA LEU A 135 11.94 12.20 -5.23
C LEU A 135 11.10 10.93 -5.45
N ALA A 136 11.58 9.99 -6.29
CA ALA A 136 10.91 8.71 -6.50
C ALA A 136 10.80 7.91 -5.20
N GLY A 137 11.89 7.82 -4.42
CA GLY A 137 11.88 7.17 -3.12
C GLY A 137 10.87 7.82 -2.15
N VAL A 138 10.89 9.16 -2.06
CA VAL A 138 9.94 9.91 -1.22
C VAL A 138 8.48 9.67 -1.65
N VAL A 139 8.20 9.69 -2.97
CA VAL A 139 6.85 9.45 -3.49
C VAL A 139 6.38 8.03 -3.17
N VAL A 140 7.22 7.01 -3.36
CA VAL A 140 6.85 5.62 -3.09
C VAL A 140 6.64 5.37 -1.59
N ALA A 141 7.57 5.80 -0.73
CA ALA A 141 7.42 5.67 0.72
C ALA A 141 6.22 6.44 1.24
N GLY A 142 6.09 7.70 0.81
CA GLY A 142 5.00 8.56 1.23
C GLY A 142 3.63 8.05 0.77
N ALA A 143 3.51 7.50 -0.45
CA ALA A 143 2.28 6.89 -0.93
C ALA A 143 1.92 5.62 -0.13
N ALA A 144 2.91 4.79 0.24
CA ALA A 144 2.69 3.63 1.09
C ALA A 144 2.08 4.04 2.44
N HIS A 145 2.66 5.04 3.10
CA HIS A 145 2.14 5.53 4.37
C HIS A 145 0.82 6.29 4.21
N ALA A 146 0.62 7.06 3.13
CA ALA A 146 -0.61 7.82 2.91
C ALA A 146 -1.83 6.90 2.71
N VAL A 147 -1.69 5.81 1.97
CA VAL A 147 -2.79 4.83 1.81
C VAL A 147 -3.10 4.17 3.16
N ASN A 148 -2.09 3.86 3.98
CA ASN A 148 -2.31 3.34 5.33
C ASN A 148 -2.97 4.37 6.27
N LEU A 149 -2.65 5.66 6.14
CA LEU A 149 -3.30 6.72 6.95
C LEU A 149 -4.81 6.81 6.70
N VAL A 150 -5.28 6.46 5.51
CA VAL A 150 -6.71 6.49 5.16
C VAL A 150 -7.40 5.13 5.35
N ASP A 151 -6.67 4.07 5.74
CA ASP A 151 -7.21 2.74 6.03
C ASP A 151 -7.85 2.69 7.44
N VAL A 152 -8.81 3.58 7.68
CA VAL A 152 -9.46 3.78 8.98
C VAL A 152 -10.93 3.34 9.01
N ARG A 153 -11.51 3.07 7.86
CA ARG A 153 -12.88 2.56 7.68
C ARG A 153 -12.97 1.71 6.42
N PRO A 154 -13.95 0.80 6.31
CA PRO A 154 -14.15 -0.04 5.15
C PRO A 154 -14.17 0.74 3.83
N GLY A 155 -13.43 0.26 2.85
CA GLY A 155 -13.35 0.82 1.51
C GLY A 155 -12.49 2.08 1.34
N ARG A 156 -12.01 2.72 2.42
CA ARG A 156 -11.27 4.00 2.30
C ARG A 156 -9.94 3.84 1.58
N ALA A 157 -9.10 2.92 2.02
CA ALA A 157 -7.78 2.70 1.40
C ALA A 157 -7.91 2.20 -0.04
N ALA A 158 -8.77 1.22 -0.28
CA ALA A 158 -9.01 0.71 -1.63
C ALA A 158 -9.63 1.78 -2.54
N GLY A 159 -10.64 2.50 -2.08
CA GLY A 159 -11.29 3.58 -2.84
C GLY A 159 -10.35 4.74 -3.15
N ALA A 160 -9.55 5.20 -2.17
CA ALA A 160 -8.53 6.22 -2.38
C ALA A 160 -7.48 5.75 -3.41
N THR A 161 -7.05 4.49 -3.33
CA THR A 161 -6.12 3.91 -4.30
C THR A 161 -6.70 3.93 -5.72
N LEU A 162 -7.97 3.54 -5.90
CA LEU A 162 -8.65 3.58 -7.18
C LEU A 162 -8.71 5.01 -7.75
N ALA A 163 -9.13 5.96 -6.94
CA ALA A 163 -9.25 7.37 -7.35
C ALA A 163 -7.89 7.97 -7.76
N LEU A 164 -6.84 7.71 -6.96
CA LEU A 164 -5.51 8.24 -7.21
C LEU A 164 -4.77 7.53 -8.36
N ALA A 165 -5.09 6.26 -8.65
CA ALA A 165 -4.52 5.53 -9.78
C ALA A 165 -5.19 5.90 -11.12
N ALA A 166 -6.44 6.38 -11.11
CA ALA A 166 -7.23 6.64 -12.31
C ALA A 166 -6.52 7.55 -13.34
N PRO A 167 -5.87 8.68 -12.98
CA PRO A 167 -5.14 9.48 -13.95
C PRO A 167 -3.99 8.73 -14.64
N GLY A 168 -3.39 7.74 -13.95
CA GLY A 168 -2.32 6.90 -14.50
C GLY A 168 -2.81 5.98 -15.61
N LEU A 169 -4.06 5.55 -15.57
CA LEU A 169 -4.68 4.70 -16.60
C LEU A 169 -4.79 5.41 -17.95
N LEU A 170 -4.87 6.74 -17.92
CA LEU A 170 -4.97 7.58 -19.13
C LEU A 170 -3.58 7.84 -19.76
N ARG A 171 -2.51 7.41 -19.12
CA ARG A 171 -1.14 7.51 -19.63
C ARG A 171 -0.82 6.30 -20.53
N GLY A 172 0.31 6.34 -21.20
CA GLY A 172 0.82 5.21 -21.97
C GLY A 172 1.94 4.45 -21.26
N GLY A 173 2.32 3.32 -21.84
CA GLY A 173 3.51 2.57 -21.45
C GLY A 173 3.49 1.98 -20.03
N PRO A 174 4.68 1.80 -19.41
CA PRO A 174 4.81 1.13 -18.11
C PRO A 174 4.01 1.79 -16.97
N GLY A 175 3.81 3.11 -17.03
CA GLY A 175 3.03 3.84 -16.04
C GLY A 175 1.56 3.40 -16.02
N ALA A 176 0.94 3.27 -17.19
CA ALA A 176 -0.44 2.79 -17.31
C ALA A 176 -0.57 1.31 -16.89
N GLU A 177 0.43 0.48 -17.18
CA GLU A 177 0.45 -0.92 -16.76
C GLU A 177 0.51 -1.05 -15.24
N LEU A 178 1.37 -0.25 -14.56
CA LEU A 178 1.46 -0.18 -13.10
C LEU A 178 0.17 0.35 -12.48
N ALA A 179 -0.40 1.43 -13.05
CA ALA A 179 -1.69 1.96 -12.59
C ALA A 179 -2.81 0.93 -12.74
N ALA A 180 -2.84 0.18 -13.82
CA ALA A 180 -3.82 -0.88 -14.04
C ALA A 180 -3.66 -2.04 -13.05
N ALA A 181 -2.42 -2.44 -12.75
CA ALA A 181 -2.16 -3.50 -11.77
C ALA A 181 -2.67 -3.12 -10.38
N VAL A 182 -2.31 -1.91 -9.89
CA VAL A 182 -2.78 -1.47 -8.57
C VAL A 182 -4.29 -1.27 -8.52
N THR A 183 -4.88 -0.77 -9.61
CA THR A 183 -6.35 -0.62 -9.74
C THR A 183 -7.04 -1.99 -9.67
N GLY A 184 -6.51 -3.01 -10.35
CA GLY A 184 -7.06 -4.36 -10.32
C GLY A 184 -7.02 -4.97 -8.92
N ALA A 185 -5.88 -4.86 -8.23
CA ALA A 185 -5.73 -5.34 -6.87
C ALA A 185 -6.70 -4.65 -5.89
N ALA A 186 -6.78 -3.31 -5.94
CA ALA A 186 -7.66 -2.52 -5.07
C ALA A 186 -9.15 -2.81 -5.36
N ALA A 187 -9.56 -2.89 -6.63
CA ALA A 187 -10.94 -3.17 -7.03
C ALA A 187 -11.42 -4.53 -6.53
N ALA A 188 -10.58 -5.56 -6.62
CA ALA A 188 -10.92 -6.90 -6.14
C ALA A 188 -11.02 -6.98 -4.62
N ALA A 189 -10.23 -6.21 -3.87
CA ALA A 189 -10.30 -6.15 -2.42
C ALA A 189 -11.53 -5.38 -1.92
N LEU A 190 -11.96 -4.33 -2.67
CA LEU A 190 -12.95 -3.35 -2.24
C LEU A 190 -14.29 -3.97 -1.81
N SER A 191 -14.81 -4.94 -2.56
CA SER A 191 -16.13 -5.54 -2.27
C SER A 191 -16.18 -6.30 -0.94
N GLY A 192 -15.09 -7.00 -0.60
CA GLY A 192 -14.94 -7.72 0.66
C GLY A 192 -14.76 -6.77 1.83
N ASP A 193 -14.03 -5.69 1.62
CA ASP A 193 -13.75 -4.66 2.60
C ASP A 193 -14.99 -3.83 2.93
N LEU A 194 -15.73 -3.33 1.92
CA LEU A 194 -17.00 -2.62 2.10
C LEU A 194 -18.08 -3.47 2.79
N ALA A 195 -18.08 -4.78 2.55
CA ALA A 195 -19.00 -5.70 3.19
C ALA A 195 -18.52 -6.13 4.60
N GLU A 196 -17.42 -5.57 5.10
CA GLU A 196 -16.81 -5.90 6.39
C GLU A 196 -16.57 -7.41 6.60
N ARG A 197 -16.32 -8.15 5.51
CA ARG A 197 -15.95 -9.57 5.54
C ARG A 197 -14.45 -9.78 5.64
N THR A 198 -13.69 -8.87 5.04
CA THR A 198 -12.23 -8.83 5.07
C THR A 198 -11.77 -7.39 5.21
N MET A 199 -10.54 -7.19 5.65
CA MET A 199 -9.87 -5.89 5.68
C MET A 199 -8.46 -6.02 5.13
N LEU A 200 -7.91 -4.91 4.61
CA LEU A 200 -6.56 -4.86 4.05
C LEU A 200 -5.48 -5.01 5.13
N GLY A 201 -5.69 -4.39 6.27
CA GLY A 201 -4.66 -4.25 7.28
C GLY A 201 -3.41 -3.53 6.76
N ASP A 202 -2.40 -3.45 7.57
CA ASP A 202 -1.15 -2.78 7.22
C ASP A 202 -0.42 -3.45 6.04
N THR A 203 -0.55 -4.77 5.91
CA THR A 203 0.00 -5.55 4.78
C THR A 203 -0.53 -5.04 3.44
N GLY A 204 -1.86 -5.00 3.29
CA GLY A 204 -2.51 -4.63 2.03
C GLY A 204 -2.40 -3.14 1.75
N ALA A 205 -2.62 -2.30 2.77
CA ALA A 205 -2.60 -0.85 2.62
C ALA A 205 -1.22 -0.32 2.18
N HIS A 206 -0.12 -0.78 2.82
CA HIS A 206 1.22 -0.38 2.42
C HIS A 206 1.63 -0.91 1.04
N ALA A 207 1.26 -2.16 0.72
CA ALA A 207 1.53 -2.71 -0.61
C ALA A 207 0.81 -1.94 -1.73
N LEU A 208 -0.49 -1.63 -1.54
CA LEU A 208 -1.25 -0.81 -2.48
C LEU A 208 -0.66 0.59 -2.63
N GLY A 209 -0.31 1.23 -1.51
CA GLY A 209 0.29 2.56 -1.53
C GLY A 209 1.65 2.58 -2.21
N ALA A 210 2.52 1.60 -1.94
CA ALA A 210 3.81 1.47 -2.63
C ALA A 210 3.62 1.24 -4.14
N ALA A 211 2.69 0.37 -4.54
CA ALA A 211 2.38 0.14 -5.95
C ALA A 211 1.82 1.41 -6.63
N LEU A 212 0.94 2.14 -5.97
CA LEU A 212 0.44 3.45 -6.43
C LEU A 212 1.59 4.45 -6.59
N GLY A 213 2.50 4.53 -5.62
CA GLY A 213 3.68 5.37 -5.69
C GLY A 213 4.58 5.03 -6.88
N THR A 214 4.81 3.73 -7.17
CA THR A 214 5.60 3.32 -8.35
C THR A 214 4.91 3.68 -9.65
N ALA A 215 3.57 3.59 -9.73
CA ALA A 215 2.79 4.04 -10.89
C ALA A 215 2.93 5.55 -11.07
N ALA A 216 2.80 6.34 -10.00
CA ALA A 216 3.00 7.78 -10.03
C ALA A 216 4.42 8.16 -10.50
N VAL A 217 5.44 7.46 -10.00
CA VAL A 217 6.84 7.65 -10.42
C VAL A 217 7.01 7.36 -11.91
N ALA A 218 6.41 6.28 -12.41
CA ALA A 218 6.51 5.91 -13.84
C ALA A 218 5.75 6.87 -14.77
N CYS A 219 4.65 7.46 -14.30
CA CYS A 219 3.82 8.38 -15.07
C CYS A 219 4.35 9.82 -15.12
N ASN A 220 5.33 10.19 -14.27
CA ASN A 220 5.69 11.58 -14.06
C ASN A 220 7.17 11.86 -14.28
N GLY A 221 7.45 13.04 -14.89
CA GLY A 221 8.75 13.71 -14.87
C GLY A 221 8.95 14.50 -13.57
N ARG A 222 10.06 15.24 -13.48
CA ARG A 222 10.46 15.97 -12.26
C ARG A 222 9.38 16.89 -11.67
N PRO A 223 8.67 17.73 -12.45
CA PRO A 223 7.62 18.58 -11.87
C PRO A 223 6.50 17.79 -11.19
N GLY A 224 6.06 16.68 -11.81
CA GLY A 224 5.06 15.80 -11.22
C GLY A 224 5.58 15.06 -9.99
N LEU A 225 6.85 14.61 -10.00
CA LEU A 225 7.48 14.00 -8.82
C LEU A 225 7.56 14.98 -7.65
N LEU A 226 7.91 16.25 -7.90
CA LEU A 226 7.91 17.29 -6.87
C LEU A 226 6.51 17.51 -6.30
N ALA A 227 5.49 17.63 -7.15
CA ALA A 227 4.12 17.80 -6.71
C ALA A 227 3.64 16.63 -5.85
N HIS A 228 3.90 15.39 -6.28
CA HIS A 228 3.56 14.20 -5.49
C HIS A 228 4.37 14.13 -4.18
N ALA A 229 5.67 14.46 -4.20
CA ALA A 229 6.48 14.47 -2.98
C ALA A 229 5.95 15.46 -1.96
N VAL A 230 5.61 16.70 -2.38
CA VAL A 230 4.99 17.69 -1.51
C VAL A 230 3.66 17.18 -0.95
N ALA A 231 2.82 16.57 -1.78
CA ALA A 231 1.53 16.04 -1.36
C ALA A 231 1.67 14.93 -0.28
N VAL A 232 2.56 13.95 -0.51
CA VAL A 232 2.74 12.83 0.44
C VAL A 232 3.45 13.27 1.73
N VAL A 233 4.40 14.22 1.64
CA VAL A 233 5.02 14.82 2.84
C VAL A 233 3.99 15.63 3.62
N GLY A 234 3.15 16.41 2.93
CA GLY A 234 2.03 17.11 3.56
C GLY A 234 1.08 16.14 4.27
N ALA A 235 0.70 15.04 3.60
CA ALA A 235 -0.13 14.01 4.22
C ALA A 235 0.53 13.39 5.47
N ALA A 236 1.85 13.18 5.46
CA ALA A 236 2.56 12.67 6.62
C ALA A 236 2.62 13.69 7.78
N VAL A 237 2.88 14.97 7.48
CA VAL A 237 2.92 16.04 8.50
C VAL A 237 1.56 16.24 9.16
N TYR A 238 0.49 16.18 8.39
CA TYR A 238 -0.90 16.35 8.86
C TYR A 238 -1.64 15.01 9.00
N GLY A 239 -0.92 13.92 9.28
CA GLY A 239 -1.47 12.55 9.28
C GLY A 239 -2.71 12.37 10.13
N ASP A 240 -2.74 12.95 11.34
CA ASP A 240 -3.91 12.88 12.22
C ASP A 240 -5.16 13.49 11.57
N ARG A 241 -5.01 14.66 10.92
CA ARG A 241 -6.11 15.33 10.20
C ARG A 241 -6.55 14.54 8.97
N VAL A 242 -5.59 13.93 8.25
CA VAL A 242 -5.90 13.07 7.09
C VAL A 242 -6.72 11.86 7.53
N SER A 243 -6.32 11.19 8.62
CA SER A 243 -7.06 10.05 9.16
C SER A 243 -8.43 10.47 9.71
N GLU A 244 -8.54 11.64 10.34
CA GLU A 244 -9.82 12.18 10.83
C GLU A 244 -10.79 12.49 9.67
N LEU A 245 -10.29 13.14 8.61
CA LEU A 245 -11.08 13.38 7.40
C LEU A 245 -11.54 12.06 6.77
N ALA A 246 -10.65 11.07 6.67
CA ALA A 246 -11.01 9.76 6.14
C ALA A 246 -12.07 9.03 6.99
N ARG A 247 -12.15 9.30 8.29
CA ARG A 247 -13.22 8.78 9.16
C ARG A 247 -14.56 9.49 8.96
N SER A 248 -14.54 10.78 8.60
CA SER A 248 -15.76 11.59 8.45
C SER A 248 -16.48 11.40 7.11
N LEU A 249 -15.76 10.96 6.09
CA LEU A 249 -16.30 10.65 4.77
C LEU A 249 -17.00 9.27 4.76
#